data_85159955f7702b43fcf661b400d3c3f1
#
_entry.id   85159955f7702b43fcf661b400d3c3f1
#
_cell.length_a   1.000
_cell.length_b   1.000
_cell.length_c   1.000
_cell.angle_alpha   90.00
_cell.angle_beta   90.00
_cell.angle_gamma   90.00
#
_symmetry.space_group_name_H-M   'P 1'
#
loop_
_entity.id
_entity.type
_entity.pdbx_description
1 polymer ?
#
loop_
_entity_poly.entity_id
_entity_poly.type
_entity_poly.pdbx_seq_one_letter_code
_entity_poly.pdbx_strand_id
1 'polypeptide(L)'
;STVSLVSAETLADLDKSKIKSVVEKQLQAFAEDDFEEAYSYAAPLIKQIFSSVDVFKNMVTTQYQAVYRPKKIDFGDVKIIRGAPTLNVFLVDPDGNFVTATYLMQQQPDLSWLISGCYLKTSDFEQI
;
A
#
# COMPACT_ATOMS: atom_id res chain seq x y z
N SER A 1 -20.67 -2.60 -33.00
CA SER A 1 -19.48 -1.88 -32.59
C SER A 1 -18.74 -2.72 -31.55
N THR A 2 -17.46 -2.68 -31.65
CA THR A 2 -16.63 -3.40 -30.72
C THR A 2 -16.27 -2.53 -29.54
N VAL A 3 -16.53 -3.05 -28.36
CA VAL A 3 -16.06 -2.41 -27.15
C VAL A 3 -14.69 -2.95 -26.85
N SER A 4 -13.78 -2.05 -26.58
CA SER A 4 -12.44 -2.47 -26.23
C SER A 4 -12.42 -3.03 -24.82
N LEU A 5 -12.31 -4.34 -24.71
CA LEU A 5 -12.22 -5.00 -23.42
C LEU A 5 -10.84 -4.81 -22.77
N VAL A 6 -9.84 -4.49 -23.60
CA VAL A 6 -8.47 -4.29 -23.10
C VAL A 6 -8.38 -3.09 -22.19
N SER A 7 -9.15 -2.02 -22.50
CA SER A 7 -9.09 -0.80 -21.68
C SER A 7 -9.60 -1.00 -20.25
N ALA A 8 -10.41 -2.04 -20.00
CA ALA A 8 -10.89 -2.34 -18.66
C ALA A 8 -9.77 -2.84 -17.73
N GLU A 9 -8.67 -3.31 -18.30
CA GLU A 9 -7.54 -3.84 -17.52
C GLU A 9 -6.36 -2.87 -17.44
N THR A 10 -6.52 -1.66 -17.97
CA THR A 10 -5.46 -0.66 -17.93
C THR A 10 -5.86 0.47 -16.99
N LEU A 11 -4.85 1.07 -16.40
CA LEU A 11 -5.01 2.26 -15.57
C LEU A 11 -4.42 3.45 -16.28
N ALA A 12 -5.13 4.57 -16.22
CA ALA A 12 -4.58 5.83 -16.70
C ALA A 12 -3.35 6.22 -15.86
N ASP A 13 -2.43 6.94 -16.48
CA ASP A 13 -1.25 7.41 -15.77
C ASP A 13 -1.59 8.27 -14.58
N LEU A 14 -2.66 9.06 -14.68
CA LEU A 14 -3.14 9.87 -13.57
C LEU A 14 -3.57 9.01 -12.37
N ASP A 15 -4.25 7.90 -12.63
CA ASP A 15 -4.66 6.98 -11.56
C ASP A 15 -3.45 6.31 -10.92
N LYS A 16 -2.45 5.94 -11.70
CA LYS A 16 -1.21 5.38 -11.17
C LYS A 16 -0.50 6.38 -10.26
N SER A 17 -0.46 7.65 -10.66
CA SER A 17 0.12 8.71 -9.83
C SER A 17 -0.63 8.90 -8.52
N LYS A 18 -1.96 8.87 -8.58
CA LYS A 18 -2.80 9.01 -7.39
C LYS A 18 -2.61 7.85 -6.43
N ILE A 19 -2.54 6.63 -6.94
CA ILE A 19 -2.29 5.43 -6.14
C ILE A 19 -0.95 5.55 -5.42
N LYS A 20 0.10 5.87 -6.15
CA LYS A 20 1.42 6.06 -5.58
C LYS A 20 1.41 7.14 -4.50
N SER A 21 0.73 8.25 -4.76
CA SER A 21 0.62 9.36 -3.82
C SER A 21 -0.05 8.94 -2.51
N VAL A 22 -1.12 8.15 -2.58
CA VAL A 22 -1.81 7.67 -1.37
C VAL A 22 -0.88 6.83 -0.51
N VAL A 23 -0.13 5.92 -1.13
CA VAL A 23 0.80 5.07 -0.39
C VAL A 23 1.95 5.89 0.20
N GLU A 24 2.49 6.84 -0.58
CA GLU A 24 3.53 7.75 -0.09
C GLU A 24 3.05 8.53 1.14
N LYS A 25 1.84 9.05 1.08
CA LYS A 25 1.27 9.84 2.18
C LYS A 25 1.06 8.99 3.44
N GLN A 26 0.65 7.74 3.27
CA GLN A 26 0.51 6.86 4.41
C GLN A 26 1.86 6.55 5.05
N LEU A 27 2.87 6.25 4.22
CA LEU A 27 4.22 6.00 4.72
C LEU A 27 4.76 7.22 5.46
N GLN A 28 4.51 8.42 4.95
CA GLN A 28 4.92 9.66 5.60
C GLN A 28 4.19 9.86 6.93
N ALA A 29 2.88 9.56 6.96
CA ALA A 29 2.10 9.65 8.20
C ALA A 29 2.64 8.69 9.27
N PHE A 30 3.02 7.47 8.88
CA PHE A 30 3.66 6.53 9.80
C PHE A 30 4.98 7.10 10.34
N ALA A 31 5.80 7.69 9.47
CA ALA A 31 7.08 8.27 9.88
C ALA A 31 6.90 9.39 10.91
N GLU A 32 5.78 10.08 10.86
CA GLU A 32 5.45 11.17 11.77
C GLU A 32 4.62 10.73 12.97
N ASP A 33 4.34 9.43 13.10
CA ASP A 33 3.44 8.88 14.11
C ASP A 33 2.03 9.48 14.06
N ASP A 34 1.61 9.92 12.88
CA ASP A 34 0.26 10.43 12.64
C ASP A 34 -0.65 9.28 12.20
N PHE A 35 -1.07 8.48 13.17
CA PHE A 35 -1.89 7.29 12.89
C PHE A 35 -3.30 7.62 12.45
N GLU A 36 -3.82 8.75 12.86
CA GLU A 36 -5.13 9.21 12.40
C GLU A 36 -5.11 9.48 10.91
N GLU A 37 -4.09 10.21 10.45
CA GLU A 37 -3.89 10.45 9.02
C GLU A 37 -3.63 9.14 8.27
N ALA A 38 -2.72 8.31 8.76
CA ALA A 38 -2.41 7.02 8.12
C ALA A 38 -3.66 6.14 7.97
N TYR A 39 -4.50 6.11 8.99
CA TYR A 39 -5.74 5.36 8.99
C TYR A 39 -6.74 5.90 7.96
N SER A 40 -6.70 7.20 7.70
CA SER A 40 -7.62 7.82 6.73
C SER A 40 -7.41 7.30 5.31
N TYR A 41 -6.24 6.75 5.00
CA TYR A 41 -5.95 6.19 3.67
C TYR A 41 -6.38 4.73 3.52
N ALA A 42 -6.93 4.12 4.57
CA ALA A 42 -7.42 2.75 4.54
C ALA A 42 -8.83 2.69 3.97
N ALA A 43 -9.09 1.69 3.13
CA ALA A 43 -10.42 1.45 2.57
C ALA A 43 -11.38 0.93 3.65
N PRO A 44 -12.69 1.00 3.40
CA PRO A 44 -13.69 0.58 4.39
C PRO A 44 -13.48 -0.82 4.97
N LEU A 45 -13.04 -1.78 4.15
CA LEU A 45 -12.80 -3.14 4.63
C LEU A 45 -11.75 -3.18 5.74
N ILE A 46 -10.66 -2.42 5.56
CA ILE A 46 -9.61 -2.35 6.58
C ILE A 46 -10.16 -1.73 7.86
N LYS A 47 -10.99 -0.71 7.74
CA LYS A 47 -11.59 -0.04 8.89
C LYS A 47 -12.62 -0.91 9.61
N GLN A 48 -13.19 -1.91 8.91
CA GLN A 48 -14.05 -2.90 9.55
C GLN A 48 -13.23 -3.89 10.38
N ILE A 49 -12.07 -4.30 9.86
CA ILE A 49 -11.19 -5.26 10.55
C ILE A 49 -10.48 -4.57 11.72
N PHE A 50 -9.96 -3.38 11.50
CA PHE A 50 -9.28 -2.58 12.52
C PHE A 50 -10.18 -1.38 12.82
N SER A 51 -11.06 -1.55 13.80
CA SER A 51 -12.23 -0.68 13.97
C SER A 51 -11.93 0.68 14.60
N SER A 52 -10.69 0.93 15.00
CA SER A 52 -10.29 2.22 15.56
C SER A 52 -8.86 2.53 15.18
N VAL A 53 -8.49 3.80 15.29
CA VAL A 53 -7.12 4.25 15.07
C VAL A 53 -6.15 3.52 16.02
N ASP A 54 -6.55 3.33 17.27
CA ASP A 54 -5.70 2.66 18.26
C ASP A 54 -5.44 1.20 17.91
N VAL A 55 -6.47 0.48 17.46
CA VAL A 55 -6.33 -0.91 17.00
C VAL A 55 -5.42 -0.98 15.77
N PHE A 56 -5.61 -0.08 14.84
CA PHE A 56 -4.79 0.01 13.63
C PHE A 56 -3.33 0.31 14.00
N LYS A 57 -3.10 1.29 14.87
CA LYS A 57 -1.77 1.65 15.36
C LYS A 57 -1.07 0.44 15.99
N ASN A 58 -1.76 -0.27 16.85
CA ASN A 58 -1.17 -1.43 17.52
C ASN A 58 -0.74 -2.51 16.53
N MET A 59 -1.57 -2.77 15.53
CA MET A 59 -1.23 -3.74 14.48
C MET A 59 -0.02 -3.28 13.68
N VAL A 60 0.02 -2.02 13.25
CA VAL A 60 1.11 -1.49 12.43
C VAL A 60 2.43 -1.51 13.19
N THR A 61 2.43 -1.05 14.44
CA THR A 61 3.67 -0.92 15.21
C THR A 61 4.22 -2.26 15.67
N THR A 62 3.38 -3.31 15.76
CA THR A 62 3.82 -4.63 16.19
C THR A 62 4.09 -5.60 15.05
N GLN A 63 3.38 -5.47 13.92
CA GLN A 63 3.44 -6.46 12.84
C GLN A 63 3.91 -5.91 11.50
N TYR A 64 3.99 -4.59 11.34
CA TYR A 64 4.31 -3.95 10.06
C TYR A 64 5.48 -2.97 10.20
N GLN A 65 6.52 -3.38 10.93
CA GLN A 65 7.68 -2.52 11.17
C GLN A 65 8.33 -2.01 9.88
N ALA A 66 8.29 -2.81 8.81
CA ALA A 66 8.91 -2.43 7.55
C ALA A 66 8.26 -1.19 6.94
N VAL A 67 6.95 -0.98 7.12
CA VAL A 67 6.28 0.22 6.63
C VAL A 67 6.24 1.33 7.68
N TYR A 68 6.36 0.97 8.94
CA TYR A 68 6.35 1.93 10.05
C TYR A 68 7.67 2.68 10.17
N ARG A 69 8.79 1.97 10.06
CA ARG A 69 10.12 2.55 10.24
C ARG A 69 11.12 2.00 9.20
N PRO A 70 10.83 2.17 7.91
CA PRO A 70 11.76 1.69 6.89
C PRO A 70 13.04 2.53 6.90
N LYS A 71 14.17 1.86 6.65
CA LYS A 71 15.44 2.54 6.42
C LYS A 71 15.55 3.04 4.98
N LYS A 72 14.90 2.34 4.04
CA LYS A 72 14.87 2.71 2.63
C LYS A 72 13.51 2.39 2.04
N ILE A 73 13.10 3.20 1.10
CA ILE A 73 11.83 3.05 0.37
C ILE A 73 12.10 3.22 -1.11
N ASP A 74 11.64 2.25 -1.91
CA ASP A 74 11.75 2.31 -3.36
C ASP A 74 10.40 1.88 -3.94
N PHE A 75 9.81 2.72 -4.79
CA PHE A 75 8.49 2.42 -5.36
C PHE A 75 8.63 1.66 -6.67
N GLY A 76 7.88 0.58 -6.79
CA GLY A 76 7.70 -0.11 -8.06
C GLY A 76 6.60 0.55 -8.88
N ASP A 77 6.21 -0.12 -9.95
CA ASP A 77 5.15 0.35 -10.83
C ASP A 77 3.79 -0.14 -10.35
N VAL A 78 2.76 0.65 -10.62
CA VAL A 78 1.38 0.22 -10.40
C VAL A 78 0.99 -0.72 -11.53
N LYS A 79 0.48 -1.89 -11.18
CA LYS A 79 0.05 -2.91 -12.12
C LYS A 79 -1.31 -3.45 -11.73
N ILE A 80 -2.03 -3.97 -12.71
CA ILE A 80 -3.26 -4.72 -12.42
C ILE A 80 -2.88 -6.20 -12.31
N ILE A 81 -3.08 -6.77 -11.14
CA ILE A 81 -2.79 -8.17 -10.86
C ILE A 81 -4.08 -8.84 -10.41
N ARG A 82 -4.55 -9.81 -11.20
CA ARG A 82 -5.80 -10.52 -10.94
C ARG A 82 -6.98 -9.55 -10.77
N GLY A 83 -7.01 -8.53 -11.63
CA GLY A 83 -8.07 -7.54 -11.63
C GLY A 83 -7.96 -6.45 -10.59
N ALA A 84 -6.95 -6.48 -9.73
CA ALA A 84 -6.78 -5.49 -8.67
C ALA A 84 -5.57 -4.58 -8.95
N PRO A 85 -5.75 -3.25 -8.90
CA PRO A 85 -4.63 -2.34 -8.95
C PRO A 85 -3.70 -2.59 -7.76
N THR A 86 -2.43 -2.79 -8.05
CA THR A 86 -1.44 -3.25 -7.07
C THR A 86 -0.17 -2.43 -7.21
N LEU A 87 0.39 -2.02 -6.08
CA LEU A 87 1.67 -1.31 -6.04
C LEU A 87 2.62 -2.07 -5.13
N ASN A 88 3.78 -2.44 -5.67
CA ASN A 88 4.85 -2.99 -4.86
C ASN A 88 5.78 -1.86 -4.40
N VAL A 89 6.11 -1.88 -3.13
CA VAL A 89 7.08 -0.97 -2.54
C VAL A 89 8.19 -1.81 -1.94
N PHE A 90 9.42 -1.51 -2.34
CA PHE A 90 10.59 -2.25 -1.87
C PHE A 90 11.20 -1.51 -0.71
N LEU A 91 11.31 -2.19 0.42
CA LEU A 91 11.69 -1.57 1.68
C LEU A 91 12.91 -2.27 2.27
N VAL A 92 13.67 -1.53 3.05
CA VAL A 92 14.63 -2.11 3.99
C VAL A 92 14.08 -1.85 5.38
N ASP A 93 13.86 -2.91 6.16
CA ASP A 93 13.27 -2.77 7.48
C ASP A 93 14.30 -2.27 8.51
N PRO A 94 13.89 -2.01 9.76
CA PRO A 94 14.82 -1.51 10.78
C PRO A 94 16.02 -2.41 11.04
N ASP A 95 15.88 -3.71 10.79
CA ASP A 95 16.96 -4.69 11.02
C ASP A 95 17.83 -4.88 9.78
N GLY A 96 17.57 -4.15 8.70
CA GLY A 96 18.35 -4.24 7.47
C GLY A 96 17.87 -5.33 6.50
N ASN A 97 16.71 -5.94 6.75
CA ASN A 97 16.16 -6.96 5.87
C ASN A 97 15.41 -6.32 4.70
N PHE A 98 15.49 -6.96 3.53
CA PHE A 98 14.74 -6.53 2.36
C PHE A 98 13.32 -7.07 2.44
N VAL A 99 12.35 -6.17 2.34
CA VAL A 99 10.94 -6.51 2.44
C VAL A 99 10.20 -5.88 1.26
N THR A 100 9.33 -6.64 0.62
CA THR A 100 8.40 -6.10 -0.37
C THR A 100 7.05 -5.94 0.28
N ALA A 101 6.53 -4.71 0.27
CA ALA A 101 5.17 -4.43 0.67
C ALA A 101 4.31 -4.37 -0.58
N THR A 102 3.31 -5.23 -0.66
CA THR A 102 2.37 -5.26 -1.77
C THR A 102 1.07 -4.63 -1.33
N TYR A 103 0.76 -3.48 -1.92
CA TYR A 103 -0.45 -2.72 -1.61
C TYR A 103 -1.53 -3.04 -2.62
N LEU A 104 -2.71 -3.43 -2.15
CA LEU A 104 -3.90 -3.55 -2.97
C LEU A 104 -4.71 -2.27 -2.84
N MET A 105 -5.16 -1.74 -3.96
CA MET A 105 -5.84 -0.45 -4.00
C MET A 105 -7.27 -0.59 -4.45
N GLN A 106 -8.14 0.25 -3.91
CA GLN A 106 -9.55 0.26 -4.26
C GLN A 106 -10.01 1.68 -4.55
N GLN A 107 -10.62 1.87 -5.71
CA GLN A 107 -11.21 3.15 -6.06
C GLN A 107 -12.57 3.32 -5.37
N GLN A 108 -12.76 4.49 -4.79
CA GLN A 108 -13.99 4.82 -4.08
C GLN A 108 -15.01 5.45 -5.03
N PRO A 109 -16.30 5.55 -4.62
CA PRO A 109 -17.33 6.17 -5.46
C PRO A 109 -17.00 7.60 -5.90
N ASP A 110 -16.24 8.34 -5.10
CA ASP A 110 -15.79 9.70 -5.44
C ASP A 110 -14.54 9.71 -6.31
N LEU A 111 -14.11 8.56 -6.81
CA LEU A 111 -12.93 8.34 -7.65
C LEU A 111 -11.59 8.49 -6.93
N SER A 112 -11.59 8.70 -5.63
CA SER A 112 -10.36 8.66 -4.85
C SER A 112 -9.89 7.21 -4.67
N TRP A 113 -8.62 7.03 -4.30
CA TRP A 113 -8.02 5.72 -4.09
C TRP A 113 -7.71 5.51 -2.62
N LEU A 114 -8.05 4.34 -2.11
CA LEU A 114 -7.72 3.93 -0.75
C LEU A 114 -7.04 2.55 -0.75
N ILE A 115 -6.34 2.26 0.33
CA ILE A 115 -5.60 1.00 0.49
C ILE A 115 -6.56 -0.05 1.04
N SER A 116 -6.79 -1.11 0.27
CA SER A 116 -7.66 -2.22 0.68
C SER A 116 -6.90 -3.41 1.25
N GLY A 117 -5.58 -3.41 1.17
CA GLY A 117 -4.76 -4.46 1.75
C GLY A 117 -3.29 -4.15 1.61
N CYS A 118 -2.48 -4.76 2.46
CA CYS A 118 -1.03 -4.68 2.38
C CYS A 118 -0.44 -5.98 2.88
N TYR A 119 0.43 -6.58 2.07
CA TYR A 119 1.14 -7.81 2.41
C TYR A 119 2.63 -7.53 2.47
N LEU A 120 3.29 -8.05 3.49
CA LEU A 120 4.74 -7.98 3.60
C LEU A 120 5.35 -9.32 3.26
N LYS A 121 6.38 -9.30 2.43
CA LYS A 121 7.15 -10.49 2.09
C LYS A 121 8.62 -10.19 2.27
N THR A 122 9.27 -10.93 3.15
CA THR A 122 10.71 -10.82 3.34
C THR A 122 11.41 -11.57 2.21
N SER A 123 12.41 -10.91 1.61
CA SER A 123 13.21 -11.54 0.58
C SER A 123 14.23 -12.44 1.22
N ASP A 124 14.27 -13.69 0.78
CA ASP A 124 15.31 -14.63 1.18
C ASP A 124 16.46 -14.51 0.20
N PHE A 125 17.53 -13.86 0.63
CA PHE A 125 18.76 -13.84 -0.14
C PHE A 125 19.60 -15.04 0.26
N GLU A 126 19.67 -16.00 -0.64
CA GLU A 126 20.60 -17.09 -0.47
C GLU A 126 22.01 -16.61 -0.75
N GLN A 127 22.90 -16.94 0.13
CA GLN A 127 24.32 -16.69 -0.09
C GLN A 127 24.85 -17.68 -1.13
N ILE A 128 25.51 -17.16 -2.09
CA ILE A 128 26.08 -18.00 -3.14
C ILE A 128 27.58 -18.10 -2.94
#